data_6fd2e2552049bf163ce3354b5fa9a6de
#
_entry.id   6fd2e2552049bf163ce3354b5fa9a6de
#
_cell.length_a   1.000
_cell.length_b   1.000
_cell.length_c   1.000
_cell.angle_alpha   90.00
_cell.angle_beta   90.00
_cell.angle_gamma   90.00
#
_symmetry.space_group_name_H-M   'P 1'
#
loop_
_entity.id
_entity.type
_entity.pdbx_description
1 polymer ?
#
loop_
_entity_poly.entity_id
_entity_poly.type
_entity_poly.pdbx_seq_one_letter_code
_entity_poly.pdbx_strand_id
1 'polypeptide(L)'
;MNGLIPVIQLETDPTSTLNASELEKIATQDYRQMSAYLLGQISELDLLDTEEQNIFYIENQREITVQPLIAKKLVIVLKVTRLCNLRCTYCHSWAEGPNQTMSFEIMARVIHKILSIPNIKRFEFVWHGGEVTLLKPLLFQKLIWLQQKFKKPEHYITNSMQSNAVNISDDWLSFIKGIGMHVGISLDGIPAIHDSRRVDYRGIGTSQRVALGIEKLKQHNIPFGALIVVDKQVYKTDHRKMFDYFIKIGLNNIEFLNIVPDNRTPAGGKIDDSYISYADFISFLTQTFRIWWNEYRTTMLIPQFSDFIHAIKFPGAQLAACYWSENCSQEVITIEPNGDVSPCDKYVGDAGSQYGSLIKNDLADLLANSVHNQIAVREEQDAFNKMRQCRWFSICQGGCPHDRVINRRHVIGYQDHCCGTGKLLAVIAECLNKEQNAVSS
;
A
#
# COMPACT_ATOMS: atom_id res chain seq x y z
N MET A 1 -2.97 1.60 0.32
CA MET A 1 -1.71 1.37 1.07
C MET A 1 -1.13 2.71 1.45
N ASN A 2 -1.84 3.54 2.16
CA ASN A 2 -1.42 4.92 2.42
C ASN A 2 -1.52 5.31 3.88
N GLY A 3 -1.76 4.39 4.76
CA GLY A 3 -1.66 4.64 6.17
C GLY A 3 -0.24 4.60 6.70
N LEU A 4 0.75 4.60 5.83
CA LEU A 4 2.07 4.15 6.20
C LEU A 4 3.17 5.22 6.10
N ILE A 5 2.81 6.49 6.27
CA ILE A 5 3.81 7.50 6.60
C ILE A 5 3.75 7.71 8.11
N PRO A 6 4.63 7.04 8.90
CA PRO A 6 4.50 7.00 10.34
C PRO A 6 4.66 8.39 10.97
N VAL A 7 5.51 9.21 10.42
CA VAL A 7 5.89 10.51 10.97
C VAL A 7 4.76 11.52 10.82
N ILE A 8 4.05 11.50 9.69
CA ILE A 8 2.99 12.48 9.41
C ILE A 8 1.70 12.17 10.16
N GLN A 9 1.44 10.91 10.49
CA GLN A 9 0.21 10.51 11.20
C GLN A 9 0.30 10.66 12.72
N LEU A 10 1.49 10.56 13.31
CA LEU A 10 1.70 10.80 14.74
C LEU A 10 1.59 12.29 15.09
N GLU A 11 1.70 13.17 14.11
CA GLU A 11 1.69 14.61 14.27
C GLU A 11 0.43 15.29 13.76
N THR A 12 -0.57 14.58 13.33
CA THR A 12 -1.89 15.13 13.09
C THR A 12 -2.68 15.28 14.39
N ASP A 13 -2.04 15.90 15.39
CA ASP A 13 -2.75 16.78 16.27
C ASP A 13 -3.41 17.83 15.35
N PRO A 14 -4.73 17.96 15.31
CA PRO A 14 -5.42 18.94 14.48
C PRO A 14 -5.04 20.39 14.78
N THR A 15 -4.16 20.62 15.76
CA THR A 15 -3.55 21.91 16.11
C THR A 15 -2.12 22.08 15.59
N SER A 16 -1.50 21.06 15.00
CA SER A 16 -0.14 21.13 14.47
C SER A 16 -0.14 21.78 13.09
N THR A 17 0.37 22.98 13.01
CA THR A 17 0.55 23.76 11.77
C THR A 17 1.90 23.51 11.13
N LEU A 18 2.38 22.26 11.06
CA LEU A 18 3.61 21.94 10.34
C LEU A 18 3.44 22.30 8.87
N ASN A 19 4.24 23.24 8.42
CA ASN A 19 4.25 23.65 7.03
C ASN A 19 5.08 22.67 6.17
N ALA A 20 4.94 22.75 4.86
CA ALA A 20 5.65 21.87 3.93
C ALA A 20 7.18 21.87 4.11
N SER A 21 7.77 22.97 4.60
CA SER A 21 9.20 23.11 4.88
C SER A 21 9.63 22.35 6.14
N GLU A 22 8.79 22.24 7.14
CA GLU A 22 9.06 21.46 8.35
C GLU A 22 8.91 19.96 8.10
N LEU A 23 7.92 19.56 7.30
CA LEU A 23 7.77 18.18 6.81
C LEU A 23 8.98 17.77 5.95
N GLU A 24 9.50 18.67 5.14
CA GLU A 24 10.70 18.44 4.32
C GLU A 24 11.97 18.31 5.17
N LYS A 25 12.08 19.05 6.31
CA LYS A 25 13.19 18.91 7.26
C LYS A 25 13.16 17.58 8.00
N ILE A 26 12.00 17.14 8.50
CA ILE A 26 11.82 15.86 9.18
C ILE A 26 12.22 14.72 8.24
N ALA A 27 11.71 14.74 7.04
CA ALA A 27 12.04 13.76 6.01
C ALA A 27 13.52 13.73 5.62
N THR A 28 14.13 14.91 5.52
CA THR A 28 15.58 15.01 5.24
C THR A 28 16.41 14.48 6.42
N GLN A 29 15.91 14.59 7.64
CA GLN A 29 16.58 14.10 8.84
C GLN A 29 16.53 12.58 8.94
N ASP A 30 15.38 11.97 8.65
CA ASP A 30 15.24 10.49 8.60
C ASP A 30 16.13 9.89 7.50
N TYR A 31 16.22 10.57 6.37
CA TYR A 31 17.08 10.16 5.28
C TYR A 31 18.58 10.31 5.58
N ARG A 32 18.97 11.32 6.36
CA ARG A 32 20.35 11.48 6.86
C ARG A 32 20.69 10.41 7.90
N GLN A 33 19.76 10.01 8.74
CA GLN A 33 19.95 8.91 9.70
C GLN A 33 20.15 7.59 8.96
N MET A 34 19.38 7.33 7.92
CA MET A 34 19.52 6.16 7.07
C MET A 34 20.88 6.12 6.36
N SER A 35 21.34 7.27 5.81
CA SER A 35 22.68 7.37 5.23
C SER A 35 23.79 7.12 6.26
N ALA A 36 23.64 7.66 7.46
CA ALA A 36 24.61 7.46 8.55
C ALA A 36 24.66 5.99 9.01
N TYR A 37 23.50 5.32 9.05
CA TYR A 37 23.42 3.90 9.35
C TYR A 37 24.21 3.05 8.35
N LEU A 38 24.00 3.28 7.04
CA LEU A 38 24.69 2.54 5.98
C LEU A 38 26.20 2.86 5.95
N LEU A 39 26.56 4.13 6.07
CA LEU A 39 27.95 4.57 6.05
C LEU A 39 28.72 4.21 7.33
N GLY A 40 28.05 4.13 8.46
CA GLY A 40 28.66 3.74 9.75
C GLY A 40 28.91 2.24 9.89
N GLN A 41 28.31 1.42 9.03
CA GLN A 41 28.42 -0.04 9.12
C GLN A 41 29.26 -0.69 8.01
N ILE A 42 29.30 -0.08 6.80
CA ILE A 42 29.95 -0.67 5.63
C ILE A 42 30.52 0.47 4.77
N SER A 43 31.78 0.34 4.28
CA SER A 43 32.30 1.29 3.31
C SER A 43 31.45 1.25 2.02
N GLU A 44 31.40 2.35 1.28
CA GLU A 44 30.49 2.48 0.12
C GLU A 44 30.63 1.36 -0.91
N LEU A 45 31.80 0.76 -1.05
CA LEU A 45 32.08 -0.29 -2.02
C LEU A 45 32.01 -1.70 -1.44
N ASP A 46 32.14 -1.86 -0.11
CA ASP A 46 32.10 -3.18 0.55
C ASP A 46 30.68 -3.78 0.55
N LEU A 47 29.67 -2.97 0.25
CA LEU A 47 28.28 -3.42 0.12
C LEU A 47 28.06 -4.25 -1.15
N LEU A 48 28.78 -3.94 -2.22
CA LEU A 48 28.65 -4.56 -3.53
C LEU A 48 29.82 -5.49 -3.82
N ASP A 49 29.53 -6.67 -4.36
CA ASP A 49 30.58 -7.51 -4.93
C ASP A 49 31.10 -6.93 -6.26
N THR A 50 32.14 -7.53 -6.83
CA THR A 50 32.81 -7.02 -8.05
C THR A 50 31.87 -6.96 -9.25
N GLU A 51 30.97 -7.91 -9.41
CA GLU A 51 30.00 -7.92 -10.51
C GLU A 51 28.98 -6.80 -10.34
N GLU A 52 28.43 -6.63 -9.15
CA GLU A 52 27.49 -5.57 -8.80
C GLU A 52 28.10 -4.17 -8.95
N GLN A 53 29.38 -4.02 -8.58
CA GLN A 53 30.15 -2.77 -8.80
C GLN A 53 30.21 -2.44 -10.29
N ASN A 54 30.55 -3.42 -11.14
CA ASN A 54 30.58 -3.24 -12.59
C ASN A 54 29.19 -2.87 -13.14
N ILE A 55 28.16 -3.55 -12.72
CA ILE A 55 26.77 -3.23 -13.09
C ILE A 55 26.44 -1.79 -12.71
N PHE A 56 26.76 -1.37 -11.48
CA PHE A 56 26.51 -0.01 -11.02
C PHE A 56 27.27 1.03 -11.87
N TYR A 57 28.58 0.82 -12.14
CA TYR A 57 29.37 1.74 -12.95
C TYR A 57 28.81 1.91 -14.37
N ILE A 58 28.39 0.82 -15.00
CA ILE A 58 27.77 0.86 -16.33
C ILE A 58 26.44 1.63 -16.27
N GLU A 59 25.62 1.35 -15.27
CA GLU A 59 24.31 2.00 -15.12
C GLU A 59 24.45 3.49 -14.77
N ASN A 60 25.40 3.85 -13.91
CA ASN A 60 25.62 5.23 -13.51
C ASN A 60 26.16 6.13 -14.66
N GLN A 61 26.84 5.52 -15.64
CA GLN A 61 27.30 6.25 -16.85
C GLN A 61 26.22 6.33 -17.93
N ARG A 62 25.11 5.64 -17.74
CA ARG A 62 24.05 5.60 -18.73
C ARG A 62 23.28 6.93 -18.75
N GLU A 63 23.26 7.56 -19.91
CA GLU A 63 22.36 8.68 -20.15
C GLU A 63 20.92 8.18 -20.19
N ILE A 64 20.08 8.70 -19.31
CA ILE A 64 18.66 8.41 -19.24
C ILE A 64 17.89 9.64 -19.65
N THR A 65 17.24 9.57 -20.81
CA THR A 65 16.27 10.57 -21.23
C THR A 65 14.90 10.04 -20.90
N VAL A 66 14.21 10.66 -19.94
CA VAL A 66 12.89 10.27 -19.48
C VAL A 66 11.91 11.42 -19.65
N GLN A 67 10.73 11.12 -20.17
CA GLN A 67 9.66 12.10 -20.29
C GLN A 67 8.99 12.36 -18.93
N PRO A 68 8.47 13.60 -18.71
CA PRO A 68 7.73 13.92 -17.51
C PRO A 68 6.40 13.16 -17.44
N LEU A 69 5.96 12.85 -16.23
CA LEU A 69 4.64 12.29 -15.98
C LEU A 69 3.63 13.40 -15.65
N ILE A 70 2.33 13.10 -15.78
CA ILE A 70 1.26 13.97 -15.30
C ILE A 70 1.24 13.98 -13.76
N ALA A 71 1.56 12.86 -13.14
CA ALA A 71 1.64 12.69 -11.69
C ALA A 71 2.66 13.62 -11.03
N LYS A 72 2.40 13.99 -9.77
CA LYS A 72 3.31 14.77 -8.92
C LYS A 72 4.05 13.93 -7.89
N LYS A 73 3.55 12.74 -7.62
CA LYS A 73 4.12 11.70 -6.75
C LYS A 73 4.04 10.36 -7.44
N LEU A 74 4.88 9.43 -7.03
CA LEU A 74 4.84 8.06 -7.53
C LEU A 74 4.93 7.08 -6.38
N VAL A 75 3.95 6.19 -6.29
CA VAL A 75 3.93 5.05 -5.37
C VAL A 75 4.33 3.81 -6.16
N ILE A 76 5.42 3.21 -5.76
CA ILE A 76 6.04 2.08 -6.43
C ILE A 76 5.89 0.83 -5.56
N VAL A 77 4.96 -0.05 -5.90
CA VAL A 77 4.87 -1.38 -5.29
C VAL A 77 5.94 -2.25 -5.93
N LEU A 78 7.09 -2.37 -5.25
CA LEU A 78 8.25 -3.09 -5.77
C LEU A 78 8.22 -4.54 -5.30
N LYS A 79 7.92 -5.46 -6.22
CA LYS A 79 7.94 -6.90 -5.93
C LYS A 79 9.34 -7.44 -6.09
N VAL A 80 10.14 -7.33 -5.03
CA VAL A 80 11.52 -7.82 -5.03
C VAL A 80 11.62 -9.34 -5.13
N THR A 81 10.54 -10.06 -4.74
CA THR A 81 10.43 -11.51 -4.92
C THR A 81 8.96 -11.93 -5.01
N ARG A 82 8.69 -13.02 -5.73
CA ARG A 82 7.39 -13.70 -5.76
C ARG A 82 7.35 -14.93 -4.84
N LEU A 83 8.52 -15.31 -4.27
CA LEU A 83 8.60 -16.43 -3.34
C LEU A 83 7.89 -16.09 -2.03
N CYS A 84 7.15 -17.05 -1.46
CA CYS A 84 6.45 -16.88 -0.21
C CYS A 84 6.48 -18.17 0.62
N ASN A 85 6.53 -18.04 1.93
CA ASN A 85 6.43 -19.14 2.90
C ASN A 85 4.98 -19.49 3.28
N LEU A 86 3.99 -18.74 2.76
CA LEU A 86 2.57 -18.99 2.99
C LEU A 86 1.86 -19.38 1.68
N ARG A 87 0.69 -19.98 1.85
CA ARG A 87 -0.27 -20.36 0.78
C ARG A 87 -1.66 -19.86 1.16
N CYS A 88 -1.77 -18.53 1.31
CA CYS A 88 -3.05 -17.90 1.63
C CYS A 88 -4.09 -18.19 0.55
N THR A 89 -5.31 -18.58 0.94
CA THR A 89 -6.33 -19.09 0.03
C THR A 89 -6.79 -18.12 -1.06
N TYR A 90 -6.67 -16.83 -0.80
CA TYR A 90 -7.08 -15.75 -1.72
C TYR A 90 -5.91 -15.03 -2.40
N CYS A 91 -4.66 -15.48 -2.17
CA CYS A 91 -3.49 -14.76 -2.67
C CYS A 91 -3.12 -15.18 -4.09
N HIS A 92 -2.95 -14.20 -4.97
CA HIS A 92 -2.51 -14.40 -6.35
C HIS A 92 -1.08 -13.83 -6.59
N SER A 93 -0.41 -13.36 -5.52
CA SER A 93 0.89 -12.67 -5.62
C SER A 93 2.11 -13.58 -5.53
N TRP A 94 2.00 -14.78 -4.97
CA TRP A 94 3.14 -15.69 -4.83
C TRP A 94 3.36 -16.53 -6.09
N ALA A 95 4.60 -16.94 -6.32
CA ALA A 95 4.97 -17.87 -7.38
C ALA A 95 6.12 -18.76 -6.90
N GLU A 96 6.30 -19.90 -7.57
CA GLU A 96 7.39 -20.85 -7.34
C GLU A 96 8.33 -20.90 -8.55
N GLY A 97 9.53 -21.42 -8.35
CA GLY A 97 10.50 -21.65 -9.40
C GLY A 97 11.65 -20.65 -9.45
N PRO A 98 12.57 -20.81 -10.42
CA PRO A 98 13.68 -19.90 -10.61
C PRO A 98 13.23 -18.53 -11.11
N ASN A 99 14.11 -17.53 -10.98
CA ASN A 99 13.89 -16.16 -11.48
C ASN A 99 12.69 -15.44 -10.85
N GLN A 100 12.32 -15.81 -9.62
CA GLN A 100 11.25 -15.15 -8.88
C GLN A 100 11.77 -14.05 -7.93
N THR A 101 13.05 -13.72 -7.99
CA THR A 101 13.68 -12.65 -7.21
C THR A 101 14.39 -11.68 -8.15
N MET A 102 14.24 -10.39 -7.87
CA MET A 102 14.84 -9.31 -8.67
C MET A 102 16.36 -9.34 -8.55
N SER A 103 17.06 -9.34 -9.68
CA SER A 103 18.52 -9.25 -9.71
C SER A 103 19.00 -7.83 -9.41
N PHE A 104 20.25 -7.68 -8.98
CA PHE A 104 20.85 -6.36 -8.74
C PHE A 104 20.85 -5.48 -10.00
N GLU A 105 21.08 -6.05 -11.17
CA GLU A 105 21.02 -5.33 -12.45
C GLU A 105 19.63 -4.73 -12.71
N ILE A 106 18.56 -5.52 -12.49
CA ILE A 106 17.18 -5.02 -12.64
C ILE A 106 16.91 -3.93 -11.61
N MET A 107 17.33 -4.12 -10.34
CA MET A 107 17.16 -3.11 -9.29
C MET A 107 17.85 -1.80 -9.66
N ALA A 108 19.11 -1.83 -10.09
CA ALA A 108 19.86 -0.65 -10.46
C ALA A 108 19.16 0.10 -11.61
N ARG A 109 18.76 -0.64 -12.66
CA ARG A 109 18.06 -0.07 -13.81
C ARG A 109 16.72 0.56 -13.44
N VAL A 110 15.90 -0.15 -12.67
CA VAL A 110 14.57 0.30 -12.24
C VAL A 110 14.68 1.57 -11.39
N ILE A 111 15.55 1.56 -10.37
CA ILE A 111 15.69 2.70 -9.48
C ILE A 111 16.25 3.91 -10.21
N HIS A 112 17.27 3.73 -11.08
CA HIS A 112 17.83 4.81 -11.88
C HIS A 112 16.78 5.47 -12.78
N LYS A 113 16.01 4.67 -13.54
CA LYS A 113 14.95 5.19 -14.41
C LYS A 113 13.84 5.91 -13.63
N ILE A 114 13.38 5.34 -12.54
CA ILE A 114 12.33 5.95 -11.70
C ILE A 114 12.80 7.29 -11.14
N LEU A 115 13.99 7.35 -10.55
CA LEU A 115 14.50 8.58 -9.94
C LEU A 115 14.98 9.62 -10.96
N SER A 116 15.09 9.24 -12.23
CA SER A 116 15.41 10.18 -13.31
C SER A 116 14.20 10.94 -13.84
N ILE A 117 12.97 10.59 -13.47
CA ILE A 117 11.75 11.26 -13.94
C ILE A 117 11.76 12.73 -13.48
N PRO A 118 11.71 13.72 -14.43
CA PRO A 118 12.13 15.09 -14.13
C PRO A 118 11.17 15.88 -13.23
N ASN A 119 9.88 15.56 -13.24
CA ASN A 119 8.86 16.33 -12.55
C ASN A 119 8.33 15.67 -11.27
N ILE A 120 8.82 14.49 -10.93
CA ILE A 120 8.46 13.79 -9.70
C ILE A 120 9.47 14.13 -8.61
N LYS A 121 8.98 14.59 -7.47
CA LYS A 121 9.80 14.89 -6.29
C LYS A 121 9.53 13.93 -5.14
N ARG A 122 8.37 13.27 -5.10
CA ARG A 122 7.97 12.35 -4.04
C ARG A 122 7.85 10.95 -4.59
N PHE A 123 8.66 10.04 -4.02
CA PHE A 123 8.67 8.62 -4.37
C PHE A 123 8.40 7.80 -3.11
N GLU A 124 7.41 6.95 -3.16
CA GLU A 124 7.09 6.02 -2.10
C GLU A 124 7.35 4.60 -2.58
N PHE A 125 8.38 3.96 -2.05
CA PHE A 125 8.69 2.56 -2.35
C PHE A 125 8.01 1.67 -1.31
N VAL A 126 7.11 0.83 -1.78
CA VAL A 126 6.44 -0.19 -0.98
C VAL A 126 7.05 -1.54 -1.34
N TRP A 127 7.90 -2.07 -0.47
CA TRP A 127 8.54 -3.36 -0.71
C TRP A 127 7.54 -4.47 -0.45
N HIS A 128 7.27 -5.22 -1.49
CA HIS A 128 6.18 -6.19 -1.55
C HIS A 128 6.61 -7.45 -2.31
N GLY A 129 5.65 -8.32 -2.60
CA GLY A 129 5.85 -9.52 -3.41
C GLY A 129 5.18 -10.74 -2.81
N GLY A 130 5.89 -11.84 -2.76
CA GLY A 130 5.47 -13.00 -1.98
C GLY A 130 5.66 -12.71 -0.49
N GLU A 131 6.89 -12.87 0.01
CA GLU A 131 7.28 -12.46 1.36
C GLU A 131 8.69 -11.90 1.36
N VAL A 132 8.82 -10.62 1.63
CA VAL A 132 10.10 -9.89 1.57
C VAL A 132 11.11 -10.39 2.61
N THR A 133 10.66 -10.85 3.78
CA THR A 133 11.52 -11.32 4.85
C THR A 133 12.18 -12.69 4.60
N LEU A 134 11.85 -13.34 3.50
CA LEU A 134 12.59 -14.52 3.01
C LEU A 134 13.97 -14.16 2.44
N LEU A 135 14.13 -12.93 2.00
CA LEU A 135 15.40 -12.42 1.48
C LEU A 135 16.26 -11.88 2.62
N LYS A 136 17.56 -11.79 2.39
CA LYS A 136 18.47 -11.19 3.37
C LYS A 136 18.32 -9.68 3.38
N PRO A 137 18.42 -9.00 4.54
CA PRO A 137 18.42 -7.53 4.62
C PRO A 137 19.48 -6.86 3.73
N LEU A 138 20.59 -7.54 3.46
CA LEU A 138 21.65 -7.05 2.56
C LEU A 138 21.10 -6.62 1.18
N LEU A 139 20.15 -7.37 0.62
CA LEU A 139 19.52 -6.98 -0.66
C LEU A 139 18.85 -5.60 -0.55
N PHE A 140 18.18 -5.36 0.56
CA PHE A 140 17.47 -4.09 0.79
C PHE A 140 18.41 -2.96 1.15
N GLN A 141 19.54 -3.25 1.79
CA GLN A 141 20.62 -2.28 1.98
C GLN A 141 21.16 -1.80 0.60
N LYS A 142 21.34 -2.73 -0.35
CA LYS A 142 21.73 -2.40 -1.72
C LYS A 142 20.67 -1.57 -2.45
N LEU A 143 19.38 -1.89 -2.27
CA LEU A 143 18.27 -1.08 -2.82
C LEU A 143 18.31 0.37 -2.31
N ILE A 144 18.47 0.55 -1.00
CA ILE A 144 18.58 1.87 -0.38
C ILE A 144 19.82 2.61 -0.85
N TRP A 145 20.94 1.91 -0.96
CA TRP A 145 22.18 2.48 -1.48
C TRP A 145 21.99 2.99 -2.93
N LEU A 146 21.34 2.22 -3.79
CA LEU A 146 20.99 2.66 -5.15
C LEU A 146 20.09 3.90 -5.14
N GLN A 147 19.09 3.95 -4.26
CA GLN A 147 18.26 5.14 -4.08
C GLN A 147 19.10 6.37 -3.70
N GLN A 148 20.08 6.20 -2.81
CA GLN A 148 21.00 7.28 -2.41
C GLN A 148 21.86 7.78 -3.57
N LYS A 149 22.36 6.85 -4.42
CA LYS A 149 23.25 7.20 -5.55
C LYS A 149 22.49 7.90 -6.67
N PHE A 150 21.26 7.50 -6.97
CA PHE A 150 20.50 8.04 -8.10
C PHE A 150 19.53 9.17 -7.72
N LYS A 151 19.32 9.45 -6.43
CA LYS A 151 18.43 10.54 -6.03
C LYS A 151 19.02 11.91 -6.39
N LYS A 152 18.12 12.86 -6.65
CA LYS A 152 18.46 14.29 -6.77
C LYS A 152 18.23 14.99 -5.42
N PRO A 153 18.84 16.16 -5.17
CA PRO A 153 18.68 16.90 -3.93
C PRO A 153 17.21 17.22 -3.56
N GLU A 154 16.37 17.45 -4.56
CA GLU A 154 14.94 17.76 -4.41
C GLU A 154 14.05 16.53 -4.19
N HIS A 155 14.59 15.31 -4.24
CA HIS A 155 13.82 14.09 -4.09
C HIS A 155 13.57 13.76 -2.64
N TYR A 156 12.31 13.50 -2.34
CA TYR A 156 11.80 12.93 -1.12
C TYR A 156 11.44 11.47 -1.36
N ILE A 157 12.14 10.55 -0.68
CA ILE A 157 11.95 9.12 -0.85
C ILE A 157 11.55 8.50 0.48
N THR A 158 10.45 7.76 0.50
CA THR A 158 10.04 6.94 1.63
C THR A 158 10.08 5.47 1.28
N ASN A 159 10.34 4.64 2.28
CA ASN A 159 10.35 3.19 2.16
C ASN A 159 9.45 2.57 3.22
N SER A 160 8.58 1.67 2.80
CA SER A 160 7.75 0.84 3.67
C SER A 160 7.76 -0.59 3.18
N MET A 161 7.34 -1.53 4.00
CA MET A 161 7.24 -2.93 3.58
C MET A 161 5.92 -3.54 4.01
N GLN A 162 5.44 -4.50 3.23
CA GLN A 162 4.33 -5.37 3.58
C GLN A 162 4.86 -6.78 3.84
N SER A 163 4.56 -7.33 5.01
CA SER A 163 5.00 -8.65 5.45
C SER A 163 3.86 -9.46 6.07
N ASN A 164 3.96 -10.79 5.96
CA ASN A 164 3.09 -11.68 6.73
C ASN A 164 3.51 -11.81 8.21
N ALA A 165 4.63 -11.23 8.60
CA ALA A 165 5.19 -11.18 9.95
C ALA A 165 5.44 -12.56 10.63
N VAL A 166 5.38 -13.65 9.88
CA VAL A 166 5.50 -15.02 10.42
C VAL A 166 6.93 -15.35 10.86
N ASN A 167 7.92 -14.74 10.23
CA ASN A 167 9.33 -15.03 10.49
C ASN A 167 10.22 -13.80 10.26
N ILE A 168 10.11 -12.81 11.15
CA ILE A 168 11.01 -11.65 11.13
C ILE A 168 12.24 -11.98 11.97
N SER A 169 13.42 -12.05 11.33
CA SER A 169 14.70 -12.29 12.01
C SER A 169 15.21 -11.03 12.72
N ASP A 170 16.15 -11.23 13.65
CA ASP A 170 16.77 -10.12 14.39
C ASP A 170 17.59 -9.20 13.45
N ASP A 171 18.17 -9.74 12.37
CA ASP A 171 18.82 -8.95 11.33
C ASP A 171 17.82 -8.02 10.62
N TRP A 172 16.61 -8.53 10.32
CA TRP A 172 15.56 -7.73 9.77
C TRP A 172 15.08 -6.64 10.74
N LEU A 173 14.90 -6.98 12.02
CA LEU A 173 14.49 -6.01 13.05
C LEU A 173 15.53 -4.89 13.19
N SER A 174 16.81 -5.25 13.22
CA SER A 174 17.92 -4.29 13.27
C SER A 174 17.95 -3.38 12.07
N PHE A 175 17.78 -3.93 10.87
CA PHE A 175 17.74 -3.18 9.62
C PHE A 175 16.54 -2.22 9.57
N ILE A 176 15.32 -2.72 9.81
CA ILE A 176 14.08 -1.92 9.80
C ILE A 176 14.20 -0.75 10.78
N LYS A 177 14.67 -1.02 12.00
CA LYS A 177 14.87 0.01 13.02
C LYS A 177 15.93 1.03 12.59
N GLY A 178 17.06 0.55 12.01
CA GLY A 178 18.18 1.40 11.60
C GLY A 178 17.80 2.41 10.52
N ILE A 179 16.84 2.11 9.65
CA ILE A 179 16.37 2.99 8.58
C ILE A 179 15.03 3.67 8.87
N GLY A 180 14.45 3.44 10.04
CA GLY A 180 13.15 4.00 10.40
C GLY A 180 11.99 3.53 9.53
N MET A 181 12.04 2.28 9.01
CA MET A 181 11.03 1.76 8.10
C MET A 181 9.74 1.39 8.83
N HIS A 182 8.61 1.73 8.23
CA HIS A 182 7.29 1.26 8.68
C HIS A 182 6.96 -0.13 8.13
N VAL A 183 6.34 -0.97 8.96
CA VAL A 183 5.95 -2.34 8.60
C VAL A 183 4.44 -2.48 8.54
N GLY A 184 3.93 -2.79 7.35
CA GLY A 184 2.56 -3.29 7.18
C GLY A 184 2.52 -4.79 7.48
N ILE A 185 1.62 -5.21 8.35
CA ILE A 185 1.42 -6.62 8.70
C ILE A 185 0.15 -7.12 8.03
N SER A 186 0.19 -8.34 7.50
CA SER A 186 -1.01 -8.99 7.00
C SER A 186 -1.65 -9.85 8.09
N LEU A 187 -2.81 -9.42 8.60
CA LEU A 187 -3.57 -10.12 9.63
C LEU A 187 -5.07 -10.09 9.32
N ASP A 188 -5.74 -11.24 9.21
CA ASP A 188 -7.15 -11.32 8.84
C ASP A 188 -8.04 -11.65 10.03
N GLY A 189 -8.39 -10.64 10.81
CA GLY A 189 -9.35 -10.79 11.92
C GLY A 189 -8.82 -11.61 13.12
N ILE A 190 -9.73 -12.33 13.78
CA ILE A 190 -9.41 -13.20 14.93
C ILE A 190 -8.72 -14.51 14.47
N PRO A 191 -8.02 -15.23 15.37
CA PRO A 191 -7.26 -16.44 15.01
C PRO A 191 -8.04 -17.47 14.19
N ALA A 192 -9.29 -17.75 14.54
CA ALA A 192 -10.09 -18.74 13.83
C ALA A 192 -10.31 -18.40 12.34
N ILE A 193 -10.44 -17.11 12.01
CA ILE A 193 -10.56 -16.63 10.63
C ILE A 193 -9.20 -16.60 9.96
N HIS A 194 -8.23 -15.99 10.61
CA HIS A 194 -6.87 -15.90 10.07
C HIS A 194 -6.33 -17.28 9.68
N ASP A 195 -6.43 -18.25 10.59
CA ASP A 195 -5.87 -19.60 10.42
C ASP A 195 -6.60 -20.44 9.37
N SER A 196 -7.83 -20.12 9.04
CA SER A 196 -8.56 -20.77 7.93
C SER A 196 -8.12 -20.26 6.55
N ARG A 197 -7.43 -19.12 6.47
CA ARG A 197 -7.12 -18.42 5.23
C ARG A 197 -5.63 -18.25 4.98
N ARG A 198 -4.90 -17.89 6.02
CA ARG A 198 -3.45 -17.61 5.95
C ARG A 198 -2.67 -18.79 6.51
N VAL A 199 -2.52 -19.78 5.66
CA VAL A 199 -1.85 -21.04 6.00
C VAL A 199 -0.44 -21.11 5.40
N ASP A 200 0.42 -21.89 6.02
CA ASP A 200 1.71 -22.23 5.42
C ASP A 200 1.56 -23.35 4.36
N TYR A 201 2.68 -23.79 3.76
CA TYR A 201 2.69 -24.84 2.75
C TYR A 201 2.19 -26.22 3.24
N ARG A 202 2.04 -26.40 4.56
CA ARG A 202 1.46 -27.62 5.19
C ARG A 202 -0.02 -27.45 5.50
N GLY A 203 -0.62 -26.31 5.18
CA GLY A 203 -2.00 -25.99 5.53
C GLY A 203 -2.20 -25.61 7.00
N ILE A 204 -1.13 -25.29 7.74
CA ILE A 204 -1.21 -24.91 9.15
C ILE A 204 -1.42 -23.39 9.25
N GLY A 205 -2.40 -22.98 10.08
CA GLY A 205 -2.68 -21.57 10.37
C GLY A 205 -1.50 -20.84 11.00
N THR A 206 -1.44 -19.52 10.84
CA THR A 206 -0.26 -18.73 11.15
C THR A 206 -0.47 -17.64 12.20
N SER A 207 -1.67 -17.48 12.76
CA SER A 207 -2.02 -16.40 13.69
C SER A 207 -1.08 -16.30 14.90
N GLN A 208 -0.70 -17.43 15.47
CA GLN A 208 0.23 -17.49 16.60
C GLN A 208 1.63 -16.94 16.23
N ARG A 209 2.12 -17.32 15.04
CA ARG A 209 3.42 -16.84 14.53
C ARG A 209 3.40 -15.35 14.22
N VAL A 210 2.28 -14.86 13.68
CA VAL A 210 2.08 -13.42 13.44
C VAL A 210 2.05 -12.64 14.77
N ALA A 211 1.36 -13.15 15.79
CA ALA A 211 1.34 -12.52 17.12
C ALA A 211 2.75 -12.43 17.73
N LEU A 212 3.60 -13.46 17.56
CA LEU A 212 5.01 -13.41 17.95
C LEU A 212 5.82 -12.37 17.14
N GLY A 213 5.54 -12.24 15.84
CA GLY A 213 6.14 -11.20 15.00
C GLY A 213 5.77 -9.79 15.48
N ILE A 214 4.50 -9.57 15.82
CA ILE A 214 4.02 -8.31 16.39
C ILE A 214 4.74 -8.00 17.71
N GLU A 215 4.89 -8.99 18.60
CA GLU A 215 5.59 -8.82 19.85
C GLU A 215 7.06 -8.42 19.65
N LYS A 216 7.76 -9.04 18.70
CA LYS A 216 9.14 -8.64 18.33
C LYS A 216 9.23 -7.20 17.83
N LEU A 217 8.30 -6.77 16.95
CA LEU A 217 8.27 -5.39 16.47
C LEU A 217 8.06 -4.38 17.61
N LYS A 218 7.17 -4.68 18.56
CA LYS A 218 6.95 -3.88 19.78
C LYS A 218 8.22 -3.79 20.63
N GLN A 219 8.86 -4.91 20.92
CA GLN A 219 10.08 -4.97 21.73
C GLN A 219 11.21 -4.13 21.13
N HIS A 220 11.27 -4.02 19.81
CA HIS A 220 12.26 -3.21 19.11
C HIS A 220 11.81 -1.76 18.85
N ASN A 221 10.61 -1.36 19.30
CA ASN A 221 10.01 -0.04 19.04
C ASN A 221 9.92 0.29 17.53
N ILE A 222 9.58 -0.70 16.72
CA ILE A 222 9.38 -0.54 15.29
C ILE A 222 7.92 -0.17 15.04
N PRO A 223 7.60 0.93 14.33
CA PRO A 223 6.23 1.29 14.01
C PRO A 223 5.62 0.30 13.01
N PHE A 224 4.40 -0.14 13.27
CA PHE A 224 3.67 -1.06 12.40
C PHE A 224 2.17 -0.80 12.42
N GLY A 225 1.50 -1.29 11.37
CA GLY A 225 0.05 -1.37 11.27
C GLY A 225 -0.37 -2.65 10.57
N ALA A 226 -1.63 -3.04 10.65
CA ALA A 226 -2.10 -4.24 9.96
C ALA A 226 -3.10 -3.92 8.85
N LEU A 227 -2.95 -4.65 7.74
CA LEU A 227 -3.93 -4.71 6.66
C LEU A 227 -4.80 -5.96 6.84
N ILE A 228 -6.11 -5.76 6.86
CA ILE A 228 -7.12 -6.79 7.09
C ILE A 228 -7.97 -6.94 5.84
N VAL A 229 -7.87 -8.08 5.15
CA VAL A 229 -8.73 -8.37 4.01
C VAL A 229 -10.09 -8.80 4.50
N VAL A 230 -11.13 -8.04 4.17
CA VAL A 230 -12.51 -8.30 4.55
C VAL A 230 -13.16 -9.19 3.51
N ASP A 231 -13.40 -10.42 3.89
CA ASP A 231 -14.21 -11.40 3.16
C ASP A 231 -15.53 -11.66 3.89
N LYS A 232 -16.27 -12.64 3.44
CA LYS A 232 -17.54 -13.04 4.04
C LYS A 232 -17.44 -13.50 5.50
N GLN A 233 -16.29 -14.06 5.92
CA GLN A 233 -16.08 -14.50 7.31
C GLN A 233 -15.79 -13.31 8.21
N VAL A 234 -14.88 -12.41 7.80
CA VAL A 234 -14.59 -11.17 8.51
C VAL A 234 -15.83 -10.28 8.59
N TYR A 235 -16.58 -10.16 7.48
CA TYR A 235 -17.84 -9.41 7.42
C TYR A 235 -18.87 -9.86 8.49
N LYS A 236 -18.95 -11.17 8.75
CA LYS A 236 -19.90 -11.76 9.72
C LYS A 236 -19.40 -11.78 11.15
N THR A 237 -18.15 -11.42 11.38
CA THR A 237 -17.53 -11.46 12.70
C THR A 237 -18.05 -10.32 13.58
N ASP A 238 -18.20 -10.58 14.87
CA ASP A 238 -18.44 -9.53 15.86
C ASP A 238 -17.25 -8.57 15.89
N HIS A 239 -17.48 -7.31 15.52
CA HIS A 239 -16.46 -6.29 15.40
C HIS A 239 -15.80 -5.97 16.75
N ARG A 240 -16.53 -6.04 17.87
CA ARG A 240 -15.95 -5.84 19.22
C ARG A 240 -14.95 -6.93 19.56
N LYS A 241 -15.31 -8.20 19.33
CA LYS A 241 -14.38 -9.32 19.53
C LYS A 241 -13.12 -9.18 18.67
N MET A 242 -13.26 -8.64 17.48
CA MET A 242 -12.11 -8.39 16.59
C MET A 242 -11.22 -7.27 17.14
N PHE A 243 -11.78 -6.14 17.56
CA PHE A 243 -11.03 -5.05 18.17
C PHE A 243 -10.37 -5.44 19.49
N ASP A 244 -11.09 -6.13 20.36
CA ASP A 244 -10.55 -6.63 21.63
C ASP A 244 -9.37 -7.57 21.42
N TYR A 245 -9.44 -8.43 20.38
CA TYR A 245 -8.32 -9.29 20.02
C TYR A 245 -7.12 -8.47 19.52
N PHE A 246 -7.32 -7.47 18.68
CA PHE A 246 -6.23 -6.63 18.17
C PHE A 246 -5.55 -5.87 19.31
N ILE A 247 -6.31 -5.26 20.20
CA ILE A 247 -5.78 -4.57 21.38
C ILE A 247 -4.99 -5.55 22.26
N LYS A 248 -5.53 -6.74 22.50
CA LYS A 248 -4.87 -7.79 23.30
C LYS A 248 -3.48 -8.15 22.77
N ILE A 249 -3.30 -8.23 21.45
CA ILE A 249 -1.98 -8.53 20.85
C ILE A 249 -1.11 -7.27 20.66
N GLY A 250 -1.62 -6.09 21.05
CA GLY A 250 -0.91 -4.81 20.96
C GLY A 250 -0.92 -4.19 19.57
N LEU A 251 -1.90 -4.53 18.75
CA LEU A 251 -2.14 -3.93 17.44
C LEU A 251 -3.19 -2.82 17.59
N ASN A 252 -2.78 -1.59 17.37
CA ASN A 252 -3.62 -0.40 17.52
C ASN A 252 -3.73 0.47 16.26
N ASN A 253 -3.14 0.04 15.14
CA ASN A 253 -3.23 0.71 13.84
C ASN A 253 -3.62 -0.35 12.79
N ILE A 254 -4.79 -0.18 12.18
CA ILE A 254 -5.34 -1.16 11.24
C ILE A 254 -6.00 -0.47 10.05
N GLU A 255 -5.98 -1.14 8.90
CA GLU A 255 -6.71 -0.73 7.71
C GLU A 255 -7.45 -1.93 7.11
N PHE A 256 -8.65 -1.68 6.61
CA PHE A 256 -9.49 -2.69 5.99
C PHE A 256 -9.40 -2.63 4.47
N LEU A 257 -9.20 -3.77 3.85
CA LEU A 257 -9.21 -3.95 2.40
C LEU A 257 -10.35 -4.86 2.00
N ASN A 258 -11.08 -4.50 0.93
CA ASN A 258 -12.03 -5.43 0.34
C ASN A 258 -11.28 -6.59 -0.33
N ILE A 259 -11.83 -7.80 -0.19
CA ILE A 259 -11.32 -8.95 -0.94
C ILE A 259 -11.49 -8.72 -2.44
N VAL A 260 -10.46 -9.05 -3.20
CA VAL A 260 -10.47 -8.96 -4.67
C VAL A 260 -10.62 -10.38 -5.22
N PRO A 261 -11.59 -10.64 -6.09
CA PRO A 261 -11.69 -11.93 -6.76
C PRO A 261 -10.51 -12.14 -7.72
N ASP A 262 -10.30 -13.38 -8.15
CA ASP A 262 -9.27 -13.65 -9.16
C ASP A 262 -9.58 -12.88 -10.45
N ASN A 263 -8.70 -11.99 -10.85
CA ASN A 263 -8.86 -11.15 -12.04
C ASN A 263 -8.93 -11.98 -13.35
N ARG A 264 -8.48 -13.23 -13.34
CA ARG A 264 -8.63 -14.17 -14.46
C ARG A 264 -10.05 -14.66 -14.64
N THR A 265 -10.93 -14.50 -13.64
CA THR A 265 -12.33 -14.89 -13.72
C THR A 265 -13.08 -13.97 -14.68
N PRO A 266 -13.65 -14.50 -15.79
CA PRO A 266 -14.38 -13.69 -16.75
C PRO A 266 -15.69 -13.14 -16.16
N ALA A 267 -16.27 -12.16 -16.84
CA ALA A 267 -17.60 -11.63 -16.49
C ALA A 267 -18.64 -12.76 -16.47
N GLY A 268 -19.43 -12.82 -15.40
CA GLY A 268 -20.41 -13.89 -15.16
C GLY A 268 -19.80 -15.25 -14.76
N GLY A 269 -18.48 -15.36 -14.68
CA GLY A 269 -17.80 -16.54 -14.16
C GLY A 269 -18.02 -16.73 -12.65
N LYS A 270 -17.87 -17.97 -12.19
CA LYS A 270 -18.02 -18.29 -10.75
C LYS A 270 -16.84 -17.73 -9.98
N ILE A 271 -17.11 -16.77 -9.10
CA ILE A 271 -16.14 -16.25 -8.12
C ILE A 271 -16.19 -17.09 -6.83
N ASP A 272 -15.12 -16.99 -6.05
CA ASP A 272 -15.01 -17.66 -4.77
C ASP A 272 -16.13 -17.26 -3.81
N ASP A 273 -16.66 -18.23 -3.04
CA ASP A 273 -17.77 -18.00 -2.10
C ASP A 273 -17.37 -17.09 -0.92
N SER A 274 -16.09 -16.84 -0.70
CA SER A 274 -15.60 -15.89 0.31
C SER A 274 -15.75 -14.44 -0.11
N TYR A 275 -15.92 -14.16 -1.40
CA TYR A 275 -16.05 -12.81 -1.94
C TYR A 275 -17.28 -12.08 -1.38
N ILE A 276 -17.11 -10.79 -1.11
CA ILE A 276 -18.19 -9.85 -0.80
C ILE A 276 -18.18 -8.71 -1.82
N SER A 277 -19.37 -8.17 -2.11
CA SER A 277 -19.48 -7.00 -2.98
C SER A 277 -18.88 -5.76 -2.32
N TYR A 278 -18.55 -4.76 -3.13
CA TYR A 278 -18.11 -3.47 -2.58
C TYR A 278 -19.19 -2.82 -1.70
N ALA A 279 -20.46 -3.02 -2.02
CA ALA A 279 -21.58 -2.54 -1.20
C ALA A 279 -21.62 -3.21 0.18
N ASP A 280 -21.32 -4.51 0.27
CA ASP A 280 -21.18 -5.22 1.54
C ASP A 280 -19.94 -4.71 2.30
N PHE A 281 -18.82 -4.49 1.62
CA PHE A 281 -17.63 -3.89 2.22
C PHE A 281 -17.92 -2.51 2.84
N ILE A 282 -18.65 -1.63 2.13
CA ILE A 282 -19.08 -0.33 2.69
C ILE A 282 -20.05 -0.51 3.85
N SER A 283 -20.93 -1.52 3.81
CA SER A 283 -21.81 -1.85 4.93
C SER A 283 -21.00 -2.31 6.16
N PHE A 284 -19.98 -3.14 5.96
CA PHE A 284 -19.03 -3.53 7.00
C PHE A 284 -18.32 -2.31 7.59
N LEU A 285 -17.73 -1.46 6.76
CA LEU A 285 -17.05 -0.24 7.23
C LEU A 285 -17.98 0.68 8.02
N THR A 286 -19.25 0.78 7.60
CA THR A 286 -20.24 1.62 8.25
C THR A 286 -20.59 1.11 9.66
N GLN A 287 -20.76 -0.21 9.83
CA GLN A 287 -20.98 -0.85 11.11
C GLN A 287 -19.75 -0.73 12.01
N THR A 288 -18.57 -1.02 11.43
CA THR A 288 -17.27 -0.92 12.09
C THR A 288 -17.02 0.51 12.58
N PHE A 289 -17.31 1.52 11.76
CA PHE A 289 -17.17 2.91 12.14
C PHE A 289 -18.01 3.30 13.36
N ARG A 290 -19.29 2.89 13.43
CA ARG A 290 -20.16 3.20 14.58
C ARG A 290 -19.61 2.63 15.89
N ILE A 291 -19.11 1.40 15.87
CA ILE A 291 -18.51 0.74 17.04
C ILE A 291 -17.20 1.43 17.41
N TRP A 292 -16.32 1.63 16.42
CA TRP A 292 -15.05 2.30 16.62
C TRP A 292 -15.23 3.72 17.17
N TRP A 293 -16.13 4.51 16.61
CA TRP A 293 -16.39 5.89 17.03
C TRP A 293 -16.79 5.98 18.51
N ASN A 294 -17.63 5.08 18.96
CA ASN A 294 -18.18 5.13 20.31
C ASN A 294 -17.27 4.47 21.36
N GLU A 295 -16.51 3.45 20.99
CA GLU A 295 -15.88 2.54 21.95
C GLU A 295 -14.35 2.46 21.81
N TYR A 296 -13.79 2.65 20.60
CA TYR A 296 -12.38 2.34 20.33
C TYR A 296 -11.57 3.49 19.74
N ARG A 297 -12.15 4.64 19.42
CA ARG A 297 -11.45 5.73 18.70
C ARG A 297 -10.25 6.32 19.44
N THR A 298 -10.19 6.17 20.77
CA THR A 298 -9.07 6.64 21.61
C THR A 298 -7.96 5.59 21.75
N THR A 299 -8.22 4.34 21.39
CA THR A 299 -7.27 3.23 21.58
C THR A 299 -6.82 2.61 20.27
N MET A 300 -7.57 2.81 19.19
CA MET A 300 -7.30 2.21 17.87
C MET A 300 -7.37 3.25 16.77
N LEU A 301 -6.31 3.35 15.98
CA LEU A 301 -6.25 4.17 14.78
C LEU A 301 -6.75 3.35 13.58
N ILE A 302 -7.68 3.92 12.84
CA ILE A 302 -8.13 3.42 11.54
C ILE A 302 -7.99 4.58 10.55
N PRO A 303 -6.87 4.65 9.79
CA PRO A 303 -6.57 5.77 8.91
C PRO A 303 -7.70 6.11 7.95
N GLN A 304 -8.37 5.09 7.37
CA GLN A 304 -9.53 5.28 6.49
C GLN A 304 -10.63 6.15 7.13
N PHE A 305 -10.91 5.95 8.42
CA PHE A 305 -11.93 6.71 9.14
C PHE A 305 -11.43 8.13 9.48
N SER A 306 -10.17 8.24 9.90
CA SER A 306 -9.55 9.52 10.20
C SER A 306 -9.49 10.42 8.98
N ASP A 307 -9.13 9.88 7.82
CA ASP A 307 -9.10 10.59 6.55
C ASP A 307 -10.49 11.13 6.17
N PHE A 308 -11.53 10.30 6.26
CA PHE A 308 -12.91 10.74 5.97
C PHE A 308 -13.41 11.79 6.95
N ILE A 309 -13.10 11.64 8.24
CA ILE A 309 -13.42 12.65 9.26
C ILE A 309 -12.74 13.98 8.89
N HIS A 310 -11.45 13.92 8.55
CA HIS A 310 -10.69 15.11 8.17
C HIS A 310 -11.26 15.78 6.92
N ALA A 311 -11.56 15.02 5.87
CA ALA A 311 -12.14 15.55 4.63
C ALA A 311 -13.54 16.16 4.81
N ILE A 312 -14.35 15.64 5.74
CA ILE A 312 -15.66 16.22 6.06
C ILE A 312 -15.51 17.50 6.86
N LYS A 313 -14.57 17.55 7.82
CA LYS A 313 -14.30 18.75 8.63
C LYS A 313 -13.64 19.88 7.83
N PHE A 314 -12.79 19.53 6.88
CA PHE A 314 -11.98 20.47 6.09
C PHE A 314 -12.22 20.25 4.59
N PRO A 315 -13.26 20.89 4.00
CA PRO A 315 -13.55 20.76 2.58
C PRO A 315 -12.33 21.10 1.71
N GLY A 316 -12.01 20.24 0.75
CA GLY A 316 -10.83 20.39 -0.11
C GLY A 316 -9.55 19.72 0.42
N ALA A 317 -9.59 19.09 1.59
CA ALA A 317 -8.48 18.28 2.07
C ALA A 317 -8.25 17.10 1.12
N GLN A 318 -6.98 16.87 0.76
CA GLN A 318 -6.59 15.71 -0.03
C GLN A 318 -6.46 14.49 0.89
N LEU A 319 -7.08 13.38 0.47
CA LEU A 319 -6.99 12.12 1.19
C LEU A 319 -5.72 11.36 0.78
N ALA A 320 -5.17 10.63 1.73
CA ALA A 320 -3.92 9.91 1.51
C ALA A 320 -4.09 8.66 0.64
N ALA A 321 -5.26 8.00 0.68
CA ALA A 321 -5.48 6.77 -0.06
C ALA A 321 -5.50 6.98 -1.58
N CYS A 322 -4.81 6.11 -2.32
CA CYS A 322 -4.63 6.20 -3.76
C CYS A 322 -5.94 6.23 -4.56
N TYR A 323 -6.97 5.51 -4.12
CA TYR A 323 -8.26 5.42 -4.81
C TYR A 323 -9.16 6.64 -4.60
N TRP A 324 -8.71 7.61 -3.83
CA TRP A 324 -9.36 8.92 -3.67
C TRP A 324 -8.52 10.03 -4.30
N SER A 325 -7.46 9.67 -5.03
CA SER A 325 -6.68 10.53 -5.88
C SER A 325 -7.29 10.54 -7.29
N GLU A 326 -7.37 11.70 -7.91
CA GLU A 326 -7.89 11.85 -9.28
C GLU A 326 -7.00 11.18 -10.34
N ASN A 327 -5.80 10.71 -9.96
CA ASN A 327 -4.76 10.21 -10.85
C ASN A 327 -4.21 8.85 -10.44
N CYS A 328 -5.02 7.99 -9.80
CA CYS A 328 -4.57 6.68 -9.31
C CYS A 328 -3.84 5.86 -10.38
N SER A 329 -4.34 5.86 -11.62
CA SER A 329 -3.74 5.15 -12.76
C SER A 329 -2.36 5.70 -13.17
N GLN A 330 -2.03 6.92 -12.80
CA GLN A 330 -0.77 7.59 -13.12
C GLN A 330 0.20 7.63 -11.93
N GLU A 331 -0.31 7.48 -10.70
CA GLU A 331 0.47 7.65 -9.48
C GLU A 331 0.91 6.34 -8.84
N VAL A 332 0.24 5.22 -9.13
CA VAL A 332 0.51 3.93 -8.51
C VAL A 332 0.90 2.88 -9.55
N ILE A 333 2.10 2.35 -9.42
CA ILE A 333 2.59 1.28 -10.28
C ILE A 333 3.10 0.10 -9.46
N THR A 334 3.01 -1.09 -10.04
CA THR A 334 3.64 -2.31 -9.53
C THR A 334 4.76 -2.71 -10.47
N ILE A 335 5.92 -3.03 -9.92
CA ILE A 335 7.08 -3.52 -10.68
C ILE A 335 7.40 -4.94 -10.23
N GLU A 336 7.40 -5.86 -11.19
CA GLU A 336 7.68 -7.28 -11.01
C GLU A 336 9.20 -7.57 -10.95
N PRO A 337 9.64 -8.74 -10.47
CA PRO A 337 11.07 -9.08 -10.37
C PRO A 337 11.84 -9.01 -11.70
N ASN A 338 11.18 -9.16 -12.83
CA ASN A 338 11.78 -9.04 -14.16
C ASN A 338 11.75 -7.62 -14.74
N GLY A 339 11.26 -6.64 -13.97
CA GLY A 339 11.15 -5.24 -14.40
C GLY A 339 9.90 -4.91 -15.21
N ASP A 340 8.95 -5.84 -15.34
CA ASP A 340 7.66 -5.56 -15.96
C ASP A 340 6.82 -4.67 -15.05
N VAL A 341 6.06 -3.76 -15.65
CA VAL A 341 5.23 -2.77 -14.97
C VAL A 341 3.77 -3.05 -15.21
N SER A 342 2.99 -2.94 -14.16
CA SER A 342 1.52 -3.03 -14.16
C SER A 342 0.93 -1.94 -13.26
N PRO A 343 -0.41 -1.74 -13.28
CA PRO A 343 -1.06 -0.87 -12.30
C PRO A 343 -0.87 -1.38 -10.87
N CYS A 344 -1.69 -0.90 -9.93
CA CYS A 344 -1.59 -1.33 -8.54
C CYS A 344 -1.80 -2.85 -8.38
N ASP A 345 -1.41 -3.38 -7.22
CA ASP A 345 -1.44 -4.82 -6.90
C ASP A 345 -2.83 -5.47 -6.98
N LYS A 346 -3.91 -4.69 -6.94
CA LYS A 346 -5.27 -5.21 -7.18
C LYS A 346 -5.46 -5.86 -8.55
N TYR A 347 -4.66 -5.49 -9.55
CA TYR A 347 -4.73 -6.05 -10.91
C TYR A 347 -3.87 -7.29 -11.13
N VAL A 348 -3.28 -7.86 -10.08
CA VAL A 348 -2.49 -9.11 -10.19
C VAL A 348 -3.31 -10.21 -10.86
N GLY A 349 -2.72 -10.86 -11.86
CA GLY A 349 -3.35 -11.92 -12.63
C GLY A 349 -4.16 -11.46 -13.86
N ASP A 350 -4.44 -10.17 -14.00
CA ASP A 350 -5.05 -9.62 -15.21
C ASP A 350 -4.00 -9.41 -16.30
N ALA A 351 -3.95 -10.30 -17.27
CA ALA A 351 -2.99 -10.23 -18.39
C ALA A 351 -3.17 -8.98 -19.26
N GLY A 352 -4.37 -8.41 -19.32
CA GLY A 352 -4.67 -7.18 -20.08
C GLY A 352 -4.18 -5.91 -19.40
N SER A 353 -3.78 -5.96 -18.14
CA SER A 353 -3.39 -4.78 -17.36
C SER A 353 -1.90 -4.44 -17.42
N GLN A 354 -1.06 -5.28 -18.00
CA GLN A 354 0.39 -5.03 -18.07
C GLN A 354 0.71 -3.84 -18.96
N TYR A 355 1.57 -2.94 -18.47
CA TYR A 355 2.06 -1.79 -19.24
C TYR A 355 3.24 -2.15 -20.15
N GLY A 356 4.07 -3.09 -19.75
CA GLY A 356 5.29 -3.52 -20.43
C GLY A 356 6.49 -3.51 -19.49
N SER A 357 7.72 -3.48 -20.05
CA SER A 357 8.95 -3.60 -19.27
C SER A 357 9.69 -2.27 -19.14
N LEU A 358 9.96 -1.87 -17.89
CA LEU A 358 10.75 -0.68 -17.57
C LEU A 358 12.24 -0.87 -17.97
N ILE A 359 12.69 -2.10 -18.13
CA ILE A 359 14.05 -2.38 -18.63
C ILE A 359 14.21 -1.91 -20.07
N LYS A 360 13.16 -2.05 -20.88
CA LYS A 360 13.18 -1.75 -22.32
C LYS A 360 12.70 -0.33 -22.64
N ASN A 361 11.70 0.15 -21.92
CA ASN A 361 10.98 1.39 -22.21
C ASN A 361 11.03 2.36 -21.03
N ASP A 362 10.70 3.62 -21.24
CA ASP A 362 10.50 4.59 -20.19
C ASP A 362 9.08 4.49 -19.60
N LEU A 363 8.92 4.87 -18.34
CA LEU A 363 7.63 4.78 -17.67
C LEU A 363 6.57 5.65 -18.35
N ALA A 364 6.93 6.86 -18.79
CA ALA A 364 6.00 7.74 -19.49
C ALA A 364 5.48 7.10 -20.79
N ASP A 365 6.36 6.45 -21.57
CA ASP A 365 5.98 5.74 -22.79
C ASP A 365 5.09 4.54 -22.48
N LEU A 366 5.42 3.78 -21.43
CA LEU A 366 4.61 2.66 -20.97
C LEU A 366 3.19 3.09 -20.58
N LEU A 367 3.05 4.17 -19.84
CA LEU A 367 1.76 4.71 -19.45
C LEU A 367 1.00 5.29 -20.64
N ALA A 368 1.64 6.07 -21.50
CA ALA A 368 0.99 6.69 -22.68
C ALA A 368 0.49 5.65 -23.70
N ASN A 369 1.26 4.59 -23.92
CA ASN A 369 0.99 3.57 -24.94
C ASN A 369 0.22 2.36 -24.41
N SER A 370 0.06 2.21 -23.11
CA SER A 370 -0.70 1.10 -22.52
C SER A 370 -2.19 1.22 -22.82
N VAL A 371 -2.73 0.19 -23.46
CA VAL A 371 -4.19 0.08 -23.68
C VAL A 371 -4.93 0.09 -22.36
N HIS A 372 -4.43 -0.61 -21.34
CA HIS A 372 -5.02 -0.62 -20.01
C HIS A 372 -5.06 0.79 -19.40
N ASN A 373 -3.95 1.54 -19.45
CA ASN A 373 -3.92 2.89 -18.90
C ASN A 373 -4.86 3.84 -19.63
N GLN A 374 -4.94 3.73 -20.95
CA GLN A 374 -5.92 4.51 -21.73
C GLN A 374 -7.38 4.17 -21.37
N ILE A 375 -7.66 2.89 -21.08
CA ILE A 375 -8.97 2.46 -20.56
C ILE A 375 -9.19 3.05 -19.16
N ALA A 376 -8.21 2.93 -18.26
CA ALA A 376 -8.31 3.44 -16.89
C ALA A 376 -8.58 4.96 -16.84
N VAL A 377 -7.87 5.75 -17.65
CA VAL A 377 -8.09 7.19 -17.76
C VAL A 377 -9.51 7.51 -18.27
N ARG A 378 -10.00 6.78 -19.27
CA ARG A 378 -11.40 6.93 -19.73
C ARG A 378 -12.41 6.54 -18.67
N GLU A 379 -12.16 5.48 -17.94
CA GLU A 379 -13.00 5.02 -16.83
C GLU A 379 -13.07 6.06 -15.70
N GLU A 380 -11.97 6.73 -15.38
CA GLU A 380 -11.95 7.81 -14.39
C GLU A 380 -12.75 9.03 -14.90
N GLN A 381 -12.59 9.39 -16.16
CA GLN A 381 -13.37 10.47 -16.78
C GLN A 381 -14.86 10.15 -16.81
N ASP A 382 -15.24 8.92 -17.12
CA ASP A 382 -16.63 8.45 -17.11
C ASP A 382 -17.22 8.48 -15.69
N ALA A 383 -16.44 8.04 -14.68
CA ALA A 383 -16.83 8.11 -13.29
C ALA A 383 -17.07 9.57 -12.87
N PHE A 384 -16.18 10.49 -13.22
CA PHE A 384 -16.35 11.91 -12.98
C PHE A 384 -17.67 12.41 -13.60
N ASN A 385 -17.91 12.16 -14.89
CA ASN A 385 -19.10 12.61 -15.58
C ASN A 385 -20.40 12.07 -14.98
N LYS A 386 -20.41 10.82 -14.53
CA LYS A 386 -21.61 10.15 -13.98
C LYS A 386 -21.84 10.47 -12.50
N MET A 387 -20.78 10.70 -11.73
CA MET A 387 -20.84 10.77 -10.27
C MET A 387 -20.63 12.17 -9.68
N ARG A 388 -20.16 13.16 -10.46
CA ARG A 388 -19.82 14.51 -9.98
C ARG A 388 -20.95 15.26 -9.30
N GLN A 389 -22.21 14.91 -9.57
CA GLN A 389 -23.37 15.50 -8.93
C GLN A 389 -23.66 14.91 -7.54
N CYS A 390 -23.01 13.82 -7.15
CA CYS A 390 -23.10 13.30 -5.80
C CYS A 390 -22.46 14.28 -4.82
N ARG A 391 -23.19 14.64 -3.76
CA ARG A 391 -22.70 15.58 -2.73
C ARG A 391 -21.38 15.17 -2.07
N TRP A 392 -21.03 13.90 -2.16
CA TRP A 392 -19.80 13.33 -1.57
C TRP A 392 -18.67 13.16 -2.58
N PHE A 393 -18.90 13.53 -3.85
CA PHE A 393 -17.92 13.27 -4.91
C PHE A 393 -16.57 13.94 -4.64
N SER A 394 -16.57 15.16 -4.09
CA SER A 394 -15.33 15.87 -3.70
C SER A 394 -14.46 15.13 -2.69
N ILE A 395 -15.04 14.17 -1.94
CA ILE A 395 -14.32 13.36 -0.99
C ILE A 395 -13.96 11.98 -1.60
N CYS A 396 -14.93 11.29 -2.20
CA CYS A 396 -14.73 9.91 -2.64
C CYS A 396 -14.14 9.78 -4.05
N GLN A 397 -14.16 10.83 -4.88
CA GLN A 397 -13.65 10.86 -6.27
C GLN A 397 -14.11 9.67 -7.14
N GLY A 398 -15.29 9.12 -6.84
CA GLY A 398 -15.82 7.93 -7.51
C GLY A 398 -15.26 6.59 -7.03
N GLY A 399 -14.41 6.58 -6.01
CA GLY A 399 -13.83 5.37 -5.41
C GLY A 399 -12.77 4.69 -6.29
N CYS A 400 -12.39 3.48 -5.92
CA CYS A 400 -11.34 2.73 -6.62
C CYS A 400 -11.78 2.30 -8.03
N PRO A 401 -11.02 2.63 -9.09
CA PRO A 401 -11.33 2.20 -10.46
C PRO A 401 -11.43 0.68 -10.61
N HIS A 402 -10.52 -0.07 -9.97
CA HIS A 402 -10.55 -1.53 -9.97
C HIS A 402 -11.86 -2.07 -9.36
N ASP A 403 -12.30 -1.51 -8.23
CA ASP A 403 -13.53 -1.97 -7.58
C ASP A 403 -14.76 -1.71 -8.46
N ARG A 404 -14.78 -0.62 -9.24
CA ARG A 404 -15.84 -0.36 -10.24
C ARG A 404 -15.83 -1.40 -11.35
N VAL A 405 -14.65 -1.78 -11.86
CA VAL A 405 -14.51 -2.82 -12.89
C VAL A 405 -15.01 -4.17 -12.35
N ILE A 406 -14.62 -4.55 -11.14
CA ILE A 406 -15.03 -5.79 -10.50
C ILE A 406 -16.55 -5.81 -10.25
N ASN A 407 -17.12 -4.71 -9.76
CA ASN A 407 -18.56 -4.61 -9.55
C ASN A 407 -19.34 -4.76 -10.87
N ARG A 408 -18.92 -4.12 -11.95
CA ARG A 408 -19.54 -4.29 -13.28
C ARG A 408 -19.46 -5.72 -13.78
N ARG A 409 -18.35 -6.41 -13.48
CA ARG A 409 -18.08 -7.76 -13.93
C ARG A 409 -18.87 -8.82 -13.17
N HIS A 410 -19.10 -8.62 -11.85
CA HIS A 410 -19.57 -9.67 -10.96
C HIS A 410 -20.81 -9.33 -10.12
N VAL A 411 -21.24 -8.07 -10.06
CA VAL A 411 -22.40 -7.66 -9.26
C VAL A 411 -23.61 -7.42 -10.13
N ILE A 412 -24.62 -8.26 -9.98
CA ILE A 412 -25.89 -8.13 -10.73
C ILE A 412 -26.57 -6.81 -10.34
N GLY A 413 -26.97 -6.03 -11.36
CA GLY A 413 -27.67 -4.75 -11.16
C GLY A 413 -26.79 -3.60 -10.69
N TYR A 414 -25.46 -3.75 -10.73
CA TYR A 414 -24.55 -2.64 -10.45
C TYR A 414 -24.81 -1.45 -11.40
N GLN A 415 -24.88 -0.26 -10.83
CA GLN A 415 -25.09 0.99 -11.57
C GLN A 415 -23.95 1.97 -11.30
N ASP A 416 -23.40 2.55 -12.35
CA ASP A 416 -22.22 3.43 -12.35
C ASP A 416 -22.50 4.89 -11.89
N HIS A 417 -23.59 5.16 -11.17
CA HIS A 417 -23.90 6.52 -10.72
C HIS A 417 -23.40 6.87 -9.33
N CYS A 418 -22.88 5.90 -8.59
CA CYS A 418 -22.31 6.09 -7.26
C CYS A 418 -21.28 5.01 -6.94
N CYS A 419 -20.15 5.40 -6.33
CA CYS A 419 -19.16 4.45 -5.83
C CYS A 419 -19.62 3.64 -4.60
N GLY A 420 -20.73 4.03 -3.96
CA GLY A 420 -21.26 3.38 -2.76
C GLY A 420 -20.75 3.97 -1.43
N THR A 421 -19.61 4.65 -1.41
CA THR A 421 -18.96 5.20 -0.19
C THR A 421 -19.82 6.26 0.52
N GLY A 422 -20.73 6.91 -0.19
CA GLY A 422 -21.60 7.96 0.34
C GLY A 422 -22.42 7.56 1.56
N LYS A 423 -22.76 6.28 1.72
CA LYS A 423 -23.46 5.76 2.91
C LYS A 423 -22.57 5.87 4.17
N LEU A 424 -21.31 5.50 4.07
CA LEU A 424 -20.34 5.63 5.16
C LEU A 424 -20.12 7.11 5.51
N LEU A 425 -19.89 7.96 4.50
CA LEU A 425 -19.68 9.40 4.70
C LEU A 425 -20.87 10.09 5.37
N ALA A 426 -22.11 9.68 5.03
CA ALA A 426 -23.30 10.20 5.68
C ALA A 426 -23.34 9.87 7.18
N VAL A 427 -22.97 8.64 7.54
CA VAL A 427 -22.92 8.19 8.95
C VAL A 427 -21.80 8.93 9.72
N ILE A 428 -20.64 9.11 9.10
CA ILE A 428 -19.55 9.89 9.70
C ILE A 428 -20.00 11.33 9.98
N ALA A 429 -20.60 11.99 8.99
CA ALA A 429 -21.12 13.36 9.15
C ALA A 429 -22.20 13.45 10.25
N GLU A 430 -23.08 12.47 10.35
CA GLU A 430 -24.09 12.41 11.42
C GLU A 430 -23.45 12.33 12.80
N CYS A 431 -22.42 11.50 12.98
CA CYS A 431 -21.71 11.37 14.25
C CYS A 431 -20.99 12.67 14.63
N LEU A 432 -20.34 13.32 13.67
CA LEU A 432 -19.67 14.61 13.88
C LEU A 432 -20.65 15.71 14.31
N ASN A 433 -21.80 15.81 13.64
CA ASN A 433 -22.82 16.80 13.98
C ASN A 433 -23.40 16.57 15.39
N LYS A 434 -23.61 15.31 15.80
CA LYS A 434 -24.07 14.99 17.15
C LYS A 434 -23.04 15.40 18.22
N GLU A 435 -21.76 15.17 17.96
CA GLU A 435 -20.68 15.56 18.88
C GLU A 435 -20.60 17.08 19.03
N GLN A 436 -20.68 17.85 17.93
CA GLN A 436 -20.68 19.31 17.97
C GLN A 436 -21.86 19.89 18.75
N ASN A 437 -23.05 19.34 18.55
CA ASN A 437 -24.24 19.77 19.27
C ASN A 437 -24.16 19.45 20.77
N ALA A 438 -23.54 18.33 21.15
CA ALA A 438 -23.35 17.96 22.56
C ALA A 438 -22.30 18.82 23.28
N VAL A 439 -21.35 19.41 22.56
CA VAL A 439 -20.34 20.37 23.13
C VAL A 439 -20.91 21.77 23.25
N SER A 440 -21.93 22.11 22.44
CA SER A 440 -22.56 23.44 22.39
C SER A 440 -23.77 23.59 23.34
N SER A 441 -24.22 22.48 23.93
CA SER A 441 -25.28 22.41 24.95
C SER A 441 -24.69 22.26 26.35
#